data_ca287de1f259792d02b8b9893eceef13
#
_entry.id   ca287de1f259792d02b8b9893eceef13
#
_cell.length_a   1.000
_cell.length_b   1.000
_cell.length_c   1.000
_cell.angle_alpha   90.00
_cell.angle_beta   90.00
_cell.angle_gamma   90.00
#
_symmetry.space_group_name_H-M   'P 1'
#
loop_
_entity.id
_entity.type
_entity.pdbx_description
1 polymer ?
#
loop_
_entity_poly.entity_id
_entity_poly.type
_entity_poly.pdbx_seq_one_letter_code
_entity_poly.pdbx_strand_id
1 'polypeptide(L)'
;MKIIFLTFIIFLLPDLVLSEQNSRVEIYIAKEIVTLEQNYPIASAVAVEDGRIKAVGEVDEIVKQFPKAQINQAYSDDVLVPGLIEHHVHPNLAAITMLSEVIAIEDWELPLNSSKGVRDRKSYLQRLEFAAQNSADLSKPLVTWGFHHYFHGELTRQDLDQISTTRPILVIHRSFHEFILNSSALDFFGITKELVDSFDDEAKEYASFEEGHFSEQGLVSVLPYIMSYLSTPE
;
A
#
# COMPACT_ATOMS: atom_id res chain seq x y z
N MET A 1 -61.81 -67.10 0.33
CA MET A 1 -61.92 -65.94 -0.57
C MET A 1 -61.22 -64.79 0.13
N LYS A 2 -59.92 -64.58 -0.20
CA LYS A 2 -59.07 -63.52 0.42
C LYS A 2 -59.05 -62.34 -0.56
N ILE A 3 -59.59 -61.23 -0.14
CA ILE A 3 -59.59 -59.94 -0.84
C ILE A 3 -58.24 -59.24 -0.50
N ILE A 4 -57.41 -59.02 -1.51
CA ILE A 4 -56.19 -58.26 -1.41
C ILE A 4 -56.52 -56.80 -1.79
N PHE A 5 -56.42 -55.89 -0.84
CA PHE A 5 -56.50 -54.45 -1.08
C PHE A 5 -55.10 -53.97 -1.58
N LEU A 6 -55.04 -53.52 -2.81
CA LEU A 6 -53.85 -52.89 -3.40
C LEU A 6 -53.93 -51.39 -3.15
N THR A 7 -53.16 -50.90 -2.18
CA THR A 7 -53.07 -49.46 -1.87
C THR A 7 -52.08 -48.80 -2.85
N PHE A 8 -52.62 -47.96 -3.71
CA PHE A 8 -51.80 -47.13 -4.64
C PHE A 8 -51.27 -45.92 -3.86
N ILE A 9 -49.96 -45.91 -3.59
CA ILE A 9 -49.30 -44.75 -3.04
C ILE A 9 -48.87 -43.84 -4.23
N ILE A 10 -49.57 -42.71 -4.38
CA ILE A 10 -49.20 -41.66 -5.32
C ILE A 10 -48.04 -40.86 -4.66
N PHE A 11 -46.83 -41.04 -5.18
CA PHE A 11 -45.71 -40.17 -4.87
C PHE A 11 -45.95 -38.84 -5.59
N LEU A 12 -46.34 -37.80 -4.82
CA LEU A 12 -46.23 -36.41 -5.23
C LEU A 12 -44.75 -36.05 -5.24
N LEU A 13 -44.12 -36.05 -6.40
CA LEU A 13 -42.82 -35.42 -6.59
C LEU A 13 -43.04 -33.90 -6.47
N PRO A 14 -42.32 -33.20 -5.58
CA PRO A 14 -42.36 -31.74 -5.65
C PRO A 14 -41.74 -31.30 -6.97
N ASP A 15 -42.50 -30.53 -7.74
CA ASP A 15 -41.97 -29.84 -8.92
C ASP A 15 -40.73 -29.06 -8.45
N LEU A 16 -39.54 -29.54 -8.87
CA LEU A 16 -38.33 -28.75 -8.85
C LEU A 16 -38.57 -27.60 -9.84
N VAL A 17 -39.06 -26.49 -9.33
CA VAL A 17 -39.00 -25.19 -10.01
C VAL A 17 -37.52 -24.84 -10.11
N LEU A 18 -36.89 -25.32 -11.21
CA LEU A 18 -35.65 -24.71 -11.67
C LEU A 18 -36.02 -23.27 -12.00
N SER A 19 -35.69 -22.37 -11.07
CA SER A 19 -35.64 -20.96 -11.35
C SER A 19 -34.65 -20.79 -12.51
N GLU A 20 -35.18 -20.66 -13.73
CA GLU A 20 -34.40 -20.10 -14.83
C GLU A 20 -33.93 -18.73 -14.33
N GLN A 21 -32.67 -18.68 -13.85
CA GLN A 21 -31.96 -17.43 -13.69
C GLN A 21 -31.84 -16.85 -15.11
N ASN A 22 -32.83 -16.03 -15.45
CA ASN A 22 -32.83 -15.25 -16.69
C ASN A 22 -31.66 -14.29 -16.56
N SER A 23 -30.47 -14.71 -17.00
CA SER A 23 -29.29 -13.86 -17.02
C SER A 23 -29.62 -12.64 -17.87
N ARG A 24 -29.65 -11.47 -17.25
CA ARG A 24 -29.93 -10.22 -17.94
C ARG A 24 -28.64 -9.47 -18.10
N VAL A 25 -28.36 -9.09 -19.34
CA VAL A 25 -27.28 -8.13 -19.59
C VAL A 25 -27.71 -6.79 -18.99
N GLU A 26 -26.83 -6.20 -18.20
CA GLU A 26 -26.96 -4.85 -17.68
C GLU A 26 -25.84 -3.98 -18.29
N ILE A 27 -26.21 -2.81 -18.82
CA ILE A 27 -25.28 -1.86 -19.38
C ILE A 27 -25.08 -0.72 -18.37
N TYR A 28 -23.87 -0.56 -17.88
CA TYR A 28 -23.47 0.56 -17.04
C TYR A 28 -22.90 1.66 -17.91
N ILE A 29 -23.49 2.86 -17.80
CA ILE A 29 -23.02 4.08 -18.47
C ILE A 29 -22.19 4.88 -17.47
N ALA A 30 -21.03 5.38 -17.90
CA ALA A 30 -20.19 6.23 -17.08
C ALA A 30 -19.69 7.44 -17.90
N LYS A 31 -19.23 8.47 -17.21
CA LYS A 31 -18.56 9.61 -17.86
C LYS A 31 -17.34 9.15 -18.63
N GLU A 32 -16.54 8.29 -18.00
CA GLU A 32 -15.38 7.63 -18.60
C GLU A 32 -15.21 6.23 -17.99
N ILE A 33 -14.81 5.27 -18.80
CA ILE A 33 -14.39 3.94 -18.37
C ILE A 33 -12.95 3.74 -18.82
N VAL A 34 -12.02 3.66 -17.88
CA VAL A 34 -10.61 3.37 -18.16
C VAL A 34 -10.46 1.89 -18.47
N THR A 35 -10.09 1.52 -19.68
CA THR A 35 -10.03 0.11 -20.12
C THR A 35 -8.68 -0.54 -19.87
N LEU A 36 -7.61 0.23 -19.73
CA LEU A 36 -6.19 -0.17 -19.71
C LEU A 36 -5.71 -0.80 -21.03
N GLU A 37 -6.52 -0.74 -22.09
CA GLU A 37 -6.14 -1.20 -23.43
C GLU A 37 -5.46 -0.08 -24.23
N GLN A 38 -4.29 -0.34 -24.79
CA GLN A 38 -3.50 0.68 -25.50
C GLN A 38 -4.24 1.29 -26.69
N ASN A 39 -4.98 0.47 -27.43
CA ASN A 39 -5.67 0.90 -28.65
C ASN A 39 -7.06 1.48 -28.38
N TYR A 40 -7.59 1.30 -27.18
CA TYR A 40 -8.91 1.77 -26.79
C TYR A 40 -8.93 2.14 -25.30
N PRO A 41 -8.19 3.17 -24.89
CA PRO A 41 -7.93 3.45 -23.47
C PRO A 41 -9.16 3.92 -22.69
N ILE A 42 -10.14 4.55 -23.37
CA ILE A 42 -11.36 5.11 -22.75
C ILE A 42 -12.59 4.59 -23.48
N ALA A 43 -13.62 4.27 -22.73
CA ALA A 43 -14.95 3.90 -23.17
C ALA A 43 -16.01 4.69 -22.39
N SER A 44 -17.28 4.56 -22.77
CA SER A 44 -18.41 5.23 -22.10
C SER A 44 -19.49 4.25 -21.59
N ALA A 45 -19.43 2.99 -21.99
CA ALA A 45 -20.34 1.93 -21.54
C ALA A 45 -19.67 0.57 -21.39
N VAL A 46 -20.15 -0.21 -20.44
CA VAL A 46 -19.78 -1.62 -20.22
C VAL A 46 -21.03 -2.47 -20.05
N ALA A 47 -21.14 -3.55 -20.83
CA ALA A 47 -22.19 -4.56 -20.70
C ALA A 47 -21.71 -5.71 -19.81
N VAL A 48 -22.49 -6.05 -18.78
CA VAL A 48 -22.19 -7.11 -17.82
C VAL A 48 -23.33 -8.13 -17.80
N GLU A 49 -23.00 -9.40 -17.80
CA GLU A 49 -23.92 -10.52 -17.64
C GLU A 49 -23.31 -11.52 -16.65
N ASP A 50 -24.06 -11.91 -15.63
CA ASP A 50 -23.62 -12.86 -14.61
C ASP A 50 -22.26 -12.51 -13.97
N GLY A 51 -22.04 -11.22 -13.68
CA GLY A 51 -20.80 -10.72 -13.09
C GLY A 51 -19.60 -10.73 -14.04
N ARG A 52 -19.81 -10.94 -15.34
CA ARG A 52 -18.74 -10.94 -16.35
C ARG A 52 -18.96 -9.84 -17.38
N ILE A 53 -17.90 -9.14 -17.72
CA ILE A 53 -17.88 -8.17 -18.81
C ILE A 53 -18.08 -8.90 -20.14
N LYS A 54 -19.09 -8.48 -20.89
CA LYS A 54 -19.42 -9.02 -22.22
C LYS A 54 -18.93 -8.12 -23.34
N ALA A 55 -18.96 -6.80 -23.12
CA ALA A 55 -18.47 -5.81 -24.06
C ALA A 55 -18.16 -4.50 -23.35
N VAL A 56 -17.22 -3.75 -23.90
CA VAL A 56 -16.86 -2.39 -23.48
C VAL A 56 -16.76 -1.54 -24.73
N GLY A 57 -17.32 -0.33 -24.71
CA GLY A 57 -17.33 0.54 -25.89
C GLY A 57 -18.09 1.84 -25.69
N GLU A 58 -18.43 2.48 -26.81
CA GLU A 58 -19.30 3.64 -26.77
C GLU A 58 -20.75 3.25 -26.48
N VAL A 59 -21.50 4.10 -25.79
CA VAL A 59 -22.90 3.85 -25.38
C VAL A 59 -23.75 3.35 -26.54
N ASP A 60 -23.71 4.05 -27.69
CA ASP A 60 -24.55 3.71 -28.86
C ASP A 60 -24.23 2.33 -29.44
N GLU A 61 -22.95 1.96 -29.44
CA GLU A 61 -22.50 0.64 -29.93
C GLU A 61 -22.95 -0.49 -29.01
N ILE A 62 -22.75 -0.30 -27.69
CA ILE A 62 -23.09 -1.31 -26.68
C ILE A 62 -24.61 -1.50 -26.59
N VAL A 63 -25.39 -0.42 -26.61
CA VAL A 63 -26.86 -0.49 -26.60
C VAL A 63 -27.38 -1.17 -27.87
N LYS A 64 -26.80 -0.90 -29.03
CA LYS A 64 -27.15 -1.57 -30.28
C LYS A 64 -26.82 -3.08 -30.26
N GLN A 65 -25.71 -3.46 -29.62
CA GLN A 65 -25.30 -4.85 -29.48
C GLN A 65 -26.22 -5.63 -28.53
N PHE A 66 -26.69 -4.96 -27.46
CA PHE A 66 -27.55 -5.57 -26.43
C PHE A 66 -28.90 -4.84 -26.29
N PRO A 67 -29.80 -4.89 -27.31
CA PRO A 67 -31.00 -4.05 -27.36
C PRO A 67 -32.07 -4.38 -26.29
N LYS A 68 -31.91 -5.50 -25.57
CA LYS A 68 -32.79 -5.92 -24.47
C LYS A 68 -32.16 -5.74 -23.09
N ALA A 69 -30.95 -5.18 -23.03
CA ALA A 69 -30.25 -4.98 -21.77
C ALA A 69 -30.94 -3.90 -20.93
N GLN A 70 -30.83 -4.02 -19.63
CA GLN A 70 -31.18 -2.96 -18.71
C GLN A 70 -30.07 -1.91 -18.70
N ILE A 71 -30.42 -0.62 -18.82
CA ILE A 71 -29.48 0.47 -18.77
C ILE A 71 -29.39 1.02 -17.35
N ASN A 72 -28.19 1.05 -16.80
CA ASN A 72 -27.89 1.62 -15.49
C ASN A 72 -27.08 2.92 -15.67
N GLN A 73 -27.64 4.03 -15.23
CA GLN A 73 -27.02 5.37 -15.32
C GLN A 73 -26.49 5.88 -13.98
N ALA A 74 -26.42 5.02 -12.97
CA ALA A 74 -26.00 5.43 -11.63
C ALA A 74 -24.58 6.03 -11.59
N TYR A 75 -23.76 5.73 -12.61
CA TYR A 75 -22.36 6.15 -12.71
C TYR A 75 -22.10 7.14 -13.86
N SER A 76 -23.17 7.77 -14.42
CA SER A 76 -23.03 8.64 -15.62
C SER A 76 -22.12 9.83 -15.41
N ASP A 77 -21.93 10.28 -14.18
CA ASP A 77 -21.03 11.39 -13.82
C ASP A 77 -19.67 10.92 -13.27
N ASP A 78 -19.48 9.60 -13.13
CA ASP A 78 -18.30 8.99 -12.51
C ASP A 78 -17.31 8.45 -13.55
N VAL A 79 -16.07 8.26 -13.10
CA VAL A 79 -15.03 7.54 -13.83
C VAL A 79 -14.96 6.12 -13.28
N LEU A 80 -15.22 5.11 -14.12
CA LEU A 80 -15.04 3.70 -13.76
C LEU A 80 -13.62 3.26 -14.12
N VAL A 81 -13.00 2.54 -13.21
CA VAL A 81 -11.68 1.92 -13.41
C VAL A 81 -11.76 0.42 -13.11
N PRO A 82 -10.92 -0.43 -13.70
CA PRO A 82 -10.79 -1.81 -13.29
C PRO A 82 -10.45 -1.92 -11.81
N GLY A 83 -10.95 -2.97 -11.16
CA GLY A 83 -10.58 -3.28 -9.78
C GLY A 83 -9.06 -3.42 -9.66
N LEU A 84 -8.50 -2.86 -8.60
CA LEU A 84 -7.07 -2.97 -8.33
C LEU A 84 -6.73 -4.43 -8.00
N ILE A 85 -5.83 -5.01 -8.79
CA ILE A 85 -5.31 -6.37 -8.56
C ILE A 85 -3.87 -6.21 -8.07
N GLU A 86 -3.67 -6.59 -6.83
CA GLU A 86 -2.36 -6.57 -6.18
C GLU A 86 -1.84 -8.01 -6.10
N HIS A 87 -0.65 -8.25 -6.67
CA HIS A 87 -0.02 -9.58 -6.66
C HIS A 87 0.79 -9.81 -5.39
N HIS A 88 1.61 -8.84 -5.02
CA HIS A 88 2.36 -8.81 -3.76
C HIS A 88 2.96 -7.43 -3.54
N VAL A 89 2.31 -6.60 -2.75
CA VAL A 89 2.83 -5.32 -2.28
C VAL A 89 2.45 -5.09 -0.82
N HIS A 90 3.30 -4.38 -0.10
CA HIS A 90 2.97 -3.82 1.20
C HIS A 90 2.66 -2.33 1.00
N PRO A 91 1.39 -1.93 0.80
CA PRO A 91 1.03 -0.58 0.36
C PRO A 91 1.57 0.51 1.29
N ASN A 92 1.53 0.26 2.60
CA ASN A 92 2.05 1.21 3.59
C ASN A 92 3.57 1.39 3.47
N LEU A 93 4.31 0.29 3.28
CA LEU A 93 5.77 0.35 3.11
C LEU A 93 6.15 1.02 1.78
N ALA A 94 5.40 0.73 0.71
CA ALA A 94 5.57 1.41 -0.57
C ALA A 94 5.32 2.93 -0.44
N ALA A 95 4.26 3.33 0.26
CA ALA A 95 3.97 4.75 0.51
C ALA A 95 5.09 5.43 1.32
N ILE A 96 5.58 4.78 2.38
CA ILE A 96 6.71 5.29 3.18
C ILE A 96 7.95 5.46 2.28
N THR A 97 8.29 4.46 1.45
CA THR A 97 9.41 4.56 0.51
C THR A 97 9.26 5.72 -0.47
N MET A 98 8.05 5.91 -1.03
CA MET A 98 7.77 7.00 -1.98
C MET A 98 7.85 8.39 -1.35
N LEU A 99 7.55 8.50 -0.05
CA LEU A 99 7.61 9.76 0.70
C LEU A 99 8.97 10.02 1.34
N SER A 100 9.86 9.02 1.37
CA SER A 100 11.20 9.12 1.94
C SER A 100 12.23 9.62 0.91
N GLU A 101 13.34 10.19 1.41
CA GLU A 101 14.55 10.32 0.59
C GLU A 101 15.17 8.94 0.42
N VAL A 102 15.20 8.42 -0.81
CA VAL A 102 15.75 7.09 -1.11
C VAL A 102 17.27 7.19 -1.24
N ILE A 103 18.00 6.56 -0.31
CA ILE A 103 19.47 6.42 -0.32
C ILE A 103 19.78 4.93 -0.23
N ALA A 104 19.63 4.25 -1.36
CA ALA A 104 19.77 2.80 -1.47
C ALA A 104 21.02 2.39 -2.26
N ILE A 105 21.33 1.10 -2.30
CA ILE A 105 22.47 0.55 -3.04
C ILE A 105 22.21 0.43 -4.54
N GLU A 106 20.94 0.45 -4.95
CA GLU A 106 20.49 0.40 -6.34
C GLU A 106 19.99 1.77 -6.82
N ASP A 107 19.96 1.95 -8.14
CA ASP A 107 19.23 3.04 -8.77
C ASP A 107 17.73 2.79 -8.59
N TRP A 108 16.99 3.84 -8.23
CA TRP A 108 15.54 3.82 -8.06
C TRP A 108 14.87 4.83 -8.96
N GLU A 109 13.87 4.39 -9.71
CA GLU A 109 12.97 5.23 -10.50
C GLU A 109 11.57 5.18 -9.83
N LEU A 110 11.20 6.25 -9.16
CA LEU A 110 9.91 6.39 -8.49
C LEU A 110 9.00 7.34 -9.27
N PRO A 111 7.67 7.28 -9.09
CA PRO A 111 6.74 8.16 -9.80
C PRO A 111 7.02 9.66 -9.63
N LEU A 112 7.58 10.07 -8.49
CA LEU A 112 7.81 11.49 -8.15
C LEU A 112 9.28 11.91 -8.25
N ASN A 113 10.22 10.97 -8.17
CA ASN A 113 11.66 11.25 -8.16
C ASN A 113 12.47 10.04 -8.61
N SER A 114 13.78 10.24 -8.79
CA SER A 114 14.73 9.16 -9.02
C SER A 114 15.92 9.31 -8.08
N SER A 115 16.54 8.20 -7.70
CA SER A 115 17.74 8.18 -6.85
C SER A 115 18.80 7.28 -7.45
N LYS A 116 20.05 7.75 -7.47
CA LYS A 116 21.20 6.94 -7.86
C LYS A 116 21.70 6.13 -6.68
N GLY A 117 22.06 4.89 -6.96
CA GLY A 117 22.58 3.96 -5.97
C GLY A 117 23.87 4.43 -5.31
N VAL A 118 23.99 4.17 -4.02
CA VAL A 118 25.15 4.51 -3.19
C VAL A 118 25.65 3.23 -2.52
N ARG A 119 26.93 2.87 -2.71
CA ARG A 119 27.45 1.55 -2.32
C ARG A 119 28.65 1.59 -1.37
N ASP A 120 28.88 2.71 -0.73
CA ASP A 120 29.94 2.85 0.27
C ASP A 120 29.53 3.86 1.35
N ARG A 121 30.16 3.73 2.53
CA ARG A 121 29.85 4.56 3.69
C ARG A 121 30.06 6.06 3.42
N LYS A 122 31.16 6.43 2.78
CA LYS A 122 31.49 7.83 2.56
C LYS A 122 30.44 8.52 1.71
N SER A 123 30.11 7.90 0.58
CA SER A 123 29.08 8.42 -0.33
C SER A 123 27.69 8.43 0.32
N TYR A 124 27.38 7.42 1.16
CA TYR A 124 26.13 7.36 1.91
C TYR A 124 25.99 8.55 2.87
N LEU A 125 27.00 8.80 3.71
CA LEU A 125 26.98 9.93 4.67
C LEU A 125 26.91 11.28 3.95
N GLN A 126 27.64 11.46 2.84
CA GLN A 126 27.56 12.66 2.01
C GLN A 126 26.15 12.89 1.44
N ARG A 127 25.51 11.82 0.97
CA ARG A 127 24.15 11.91 0.44
C ARG A 127 23.14 12.22 1.54
N LEU A 128 23.29 11.61 2.70
CA LEU A 128 22.45 11.86 3.87
C LEU A 128 22.60 13.31 4.37
N GLU A 129 23.84 13.81 4.46
CA GLU A 129 24.13 15.21 4.81
C GLU A 129 23.53 16.18 3.79
N PHE A 130 23.69 15.89 2.50
CA PHE A 130 23.08 16.68 1.43
C PHE A 130 21.56 16.73 1.57
N ALA A 131 20.92 15.59 1.79
CA ALA A 131 19.47 15.51 2.01
C ALA A 131 19.03 16.28 3.26
N ALA A 132 19.82 16.21 4.35
CA ALA A 132 19.52 16.95 5.57
C ALA A 132 19.53 18.47 5.38
N GLN A 133 20.33 18.97 4.46
CA GLN A 133 20.51 20.41 4.20
C GLN A 133 19.63 20.95 3.06
N ASN A 134 19.18 20.10 2.12
CA ASN A 134 18.59 20.53 0.86
C ASN A 134 17.16 20.01 0.60
N SER A 135 16.48 19.39 1.59
CA SER A 135 15.08 18.98 1.43
C SER A 135 14.18 20.22 1.29
N ALA A 136 13.04 20.04 0.63
CA ALA A 136 12.08 21.11 0.35
C ALA A 136 11.54 21.80 1.61
N ASP A 137 11.45 21.09 2.73
CA ASP A 137 11.02 21.64 4.03
C ASP A 137 11.96 21.16 5.14
N LEU A 138 12.81 22.08 5.61
CA LEU A 138 13.78 21.82 6.67
C LEU A 138 13.16 21.79 8.07
N SER A 139 11.90 22.23 8.23
CA SER A 139 11.18 22.16 9.49
C SER A 139 10.64 20.78 9.82
N LYS A 140 10.56 19.91 8.81
CA LYS A 140 10.10 18.54 8.94
C LYS A 140 11.23 17.55 9.17
N PRO A 141 10.95 16.43 9.85
CA PRO A 141 11.91 15.32 9.93
C PRO A 141 12.40 14.88 8.55
N LEU A 142 13.68 14.59 8.45
CA LEU A 142 14.22 13.86 7.31
C LEU A 142 14.00 12.38 7.54
N VAL A 143 13.17 11.76 6.71
CA VAL A 143 12.98 10.31 6.67
C VAL A 143 13.69 9.76 5.45
N THR A 144 14.61 8.81 5.63
CA THR A 144 15.33 8.15 4.54
C THR A 144 15.08 6.65 4.55
N TRP A 145 15.08 6.03 3.38
CA TRP A 145 14.97 4.59 3.24
C TRP A 145 16.08 4.04 2.34
N GLY A 146 16.51 2.81 2.62
CA GLY A 146 17.44 2.07 1.75
C GLY A 146 18.81 1.80 2.37
N PHE A 147 19.05 2.21 3.62
CA PHE A 147 20.26 1.90 4.37
C PHE A 147 20.53 0.40 4.41
N HIS A 148 21.82 0.01 4.34
CA HIS A 148 22.24 -1.39 4.41
C HIS A 148 23.65 -1.50 5.00
N HIS A 149 23.78 -2.16 6.15
CA HIS A 149 25.04 -2.30 6.89
C HIS A 149 26.21 -2.81 6.06
N TYR A 150 25.98 -3.83 5.23
CA TYR A 150 27.06 -4.46 4.45
C TYR A 150 27.78 -3.47 3.51
N PHE A 151 27.05 -2.50 2.97
CA PHE A 151 27.60 -1.50 2.04
C PHE A 151 27.91 -0.18 2.72
N HIS A 152 27.07 0.26 3.63
CA HIS A 152 27.16 1.58 4.25
C HIS A 152 27.90 1.55 5.61
N GLY A 153 28.26 0.36 6.12
CA GLY A 153 28.86 0.18 7.44
C GLY A 153 27.87 0.40 8.58
N GLU A 154 28.38 0.36 9.78
CA GLU A 154 27.55 0.65 10.98
C GLU A 154 27.14 2.14 11.00
N LEU A 155 25.92 2.40 11.43
CA LEU A 155 25.38 3.75 11.57
C LEU A 155 24.80 3.91 12.97
N THR A 156 25.17 4.98 13.65
CA THR A 156 24.77 5.24 15.03
C THR A 156 24.09 6.60 15.17
N ARG A 157 23.41 6.81 16.30
CA ARG A 157 22.87 8.11 16.69
C ARG A 157 23.93 9.22 16.60
N GLN A 158 25.18 8.93 17.06
CA GLN A 158 26.26 9.86 17.05
C GLN A 158 26.71 10.25 15.63
N ASP A 159 26.71 9.30 14.68
CA ASP A 159 26.97 9.61 13.27
C ASP A 159 25.91 10.58 12.72
N LEU A 160 24.63 10.33 13.04
CA LEU A 160 23.52 11.19 12.61
C LEU A 160 23.54 12.57 13.29
N ASP A 161 23.94 12.64 14.56
CA ASP A 161 24.11 13.90 15.29
C ASP A 161 25.23 14.77 14.70
N GLN A 162 26.27 14.17 14.09
CA GLN A 162 27.29 14.93 13.36
C GLN A 162 26.73 15.58 12.09
N ILE A 163 25.70 15.01 11.50
CA ILE A 163 25.00 15.58 10.32
C ILE A 163 24.07 16.71 10.77
N SER A 164 23.26 16.50 11.81
CA SER A 164 22.41 17.53 12.39
C SER A 164 22.00 17.20 13.82
N THR A 165 22.18 18.19 14.70
CA THR A 165 21.70 18.15 16.09
C THR A 165 20.33 18.79 16.27
N THR A 166 19.80 19.46 15.24
CA THR A 166 18.53 20.22 15.33
C THR A 166 17.45 19.67 14.44
N ARG A 167 17.79 19.06 13.31
CA ARG A 167 16.82 18.42 12.41
C ARG A 167 16.63 16.97 12.81
N PRO A 168 15.40 16.51 13.05
CA PRO A 168 15.12 15.10 13.26
C PRO A 168 15.51 14.28 12.02
N ILE A 169 16.31 13.22 12.19
CA ILE A 169 16.72 12.29 11.13
C ILE A 169 16.30 10.89 11.53
N LEU A 170 15.50 10.26 10.69
CA LEU A 170 15.09 8.85 10.78
C LEU A 170 15.62 8.10 9.56
N VAL A 171 16.48 7.15 9.80
CA VAL A 171 17.01 6.22 8.78
C VAL A 171 16.30 4.88 8.89
N ILE A 172 15.67 4.46 7.80
CA ILE A 172 14.99 3.18 7.68
C ILE A 172 15.89 2.21 6.91
N HIS A 173 16.23 1.09 7.52
CA HIS A 173 16.93 0.01 6.82
C HIS A 173 16.08 -0.54 5.68
N ARG A 174 16.72 -0.99 4.61
CA ARG A 174 16.02 -1.47 3.40
C ARG A 174 15.03 -2.62 3.65
N SER A 175 15.23 -3.40 4.69
CA SER A 175 14.32 -4.48 5.09
C SER A 175 13.08 -4.01 5.83
N PHE A 176 13.02 -2.77 6.28
CA PHE A 176 12.02 -2.23 7.22
C PHE A 176 12.01 -2.88 8.62
N HIS A 177 13.03 -3.65 8.95
CA HIS A 177 13.16 -4.29 10.27
C HIS A 177 14.02 -3.48 11.25
N GLU A 178 14.47 -2.29 10.85
CA GLU A 178 15.45 -1.54 11.64
C GLU A 178 15.36 -0.05 11.35
N PHE A 179 15.34 0.75 12.41
CA PHE A 179 15.35 2.20 12.37
C PHE A 179 16.52 2.74 13.18
N ILE A 180 17.14 3.83 12.69
CA ILE A 180 18.21 4.53 13.36
C ILE A 180 17.82 6.01 13.42
N LEU A 181 17.85 6.58 14.63
CA LEU A 181 17.39 7.92 14.92
C LEU A 181 18.52 8.77 15.54
N ASN A 182 18.62 10.03 15.12
CA ASN A 182 19.46 10.99 15.83
C ASN A 182 18.78 11.50 17.11
N SER A 183 19.51 12.28 17.92
CA SER A 183 19.02 12.86 19.17
C SER A 183 17.75 13.69 18.95
N SER A 184 17.76 14.53 17.93
CA SER A 184 16.61 15.38 17.58
C SER A 184 15.37 14.57 17.16
N ALA A 185 15.55 13.42 16.50
CA ALA A 185 14.43 12.54 16.14
C ALA A 185 13.85 11.81 17.36
N LEU A 186 14.70 11.33 18.26
CA LEU A 186 14.25 10.74 19.52
C LEU A 186 13.38 11.74 20.31
N ASP A 187 13.85 12.98 20.46
CA ASP A 187 13.10 14.05 21.11
C ASP A 187 11.79 14.38 20.36
N PHE A 188 11.85 14.50 19.04
CA PHE A 188 10.70 14.85 18.21
C PHE A 188 9.58 13.81 18.31
N PHE A 189 9.92 12.51 18.31
CA PHE A 189 8.95 11.42 18.41
C PHE A 189 8.60 11.08 19.87
N GLY A 190 9.18 11.75 20.85
CA GLY A 190 8.95 11.48 22.29
C GLY A 190 9.49 10.12 22.75
N ILE A 191 10.51 9.61 22.08
CA ILE A 191 11.17 8.35 22.46
C ILE A 191 12.24 8.70 23.49
N THR A 192 11.92 8.49 24.77
CA THR A 192 12.83 8.79 25.89
C THR A 192 13.53 7.53 26.40
N LYS A 193 14.58 7.73 27.18
CA LYS A 193 15.27 6.59 27.82
C LYS A 193 14.34 5.81 28.76
N GLU A 194 13.51 6.54 29.53
CA GLU A 194 12.54 5.94 30.46
C GLU A 194 11.50 5.09 29.70
N LEU A 195 11.07 5.53 28.52
CA LEU A 195 10.18 4.75 27.66
C LEU A 195 10.86 3.45 27.24
N VAL A 196 12.09 3.51 26.73
CA VAL A 196 12.85 2.31 26.30
C VAL A 196 13.12 1.38 27.47
N ASP A 197 13.48 1.94 28.64
CA ASP A 197 13.68 1.17 29.87
C ASP A 197 12.37 0.50 30.39
N SER A 198 11.21 0.96 29.96
CA SER A 198 9.89 0.39 30.30
C SER A 198 9.44 -0.76 29.40
N PHE A 199 10.14 -1.01 28.29
CA PHE A 199 9.80 -2.12 27.39
C PHE A 199 9.93 -3.48 28.10
N ASP A 200 9.31 -4.51 27.55
CA ASP A 200 9.55 -5.89 28.02
C ASP A 200 10.98 -6.36 27.66
N ASP A 201 11.37 -7.48 28.23
CA ASP A 201 12.75 -7.96 28.09
C ASP A 201 13.11 -8.31 26.63
N GLU A 202 12.16 -8.80 25.85
CA GLU A 202 12.36 -9.12 24.43
C GLU A 202 12.60 -7.84 23.62
N ALA A 203 11.76 -6.82 23.79
CA ALA A 203 11.91 -5.55 23.08
C ALA A 203 13.20 -4.82 23.47
N LYS A 204 13.63 -4.90 24.73
CA LYS A 204 14.89 -4.30 25.19
C LYS A 204 16.12 -4.88 24.54
N GLU A 205 16.10 -6.18 24.21
CA GLU A 205 17.21 -6.84 23.52
C GLU A 205 17.48 -6.21 22.15
N TYR A 206 16.42 -5.65 21.53
CA TYR A 206 16.44 -5.06 20.18
C TYR A 206 16.31 -3.53 20.17
N ALA A 207 16.48 -2.87 21.31
CA ALA A 207 16.35 -1.43 21.46
C ALA A 207 17.56 -0.83 22.18
N SER A 208 18.25 0.10 21.52
CA SER A 208 19.33 0.88 22.12
C SER A 208 19.02 2.37 22.03
N PHE A 209 18.60 2.96 23.14
CA PHE A 209 18.41 4.40 23.21
C PHE A 209 19.73 5.17 22.97
N GLU A 210 20.85 4.65 23.49
CA GLU A 210 22.16 5.29 23.40
C GLU A 210 22.66 5.35 21.94
N GLU A 211 22.43 4.27 21.18
CA GLU A 211 22.77 4.20 19.76
C GLU A 211 21.66 4.77 18.83
N GLY A 212 20.49 5.08 19.39
CA GLY A 212 19.32 5.49 18.64
C GLY A 212 18.80 4.39 17.71
N HIS A 213 19.08 3.13 18.02
CA HIS A 213 18.88 1.98 17.17
C HIS A 213 17.78 1.07 17.70
N PHE A 214 16.80 0.77 16.84
CA PHE A 214 15.64 -0.05 17.15
C PHE A 214 15.42 -1.06 16.03
N SER A 215 15.41 -2.34 16.38
CA SER A 215 15.14 -3.43 15.43
C SER A 215 14.09 -4.39 15.98
N GLU A 216 13.53 -5.23 15.13
CA GLU A 216 12.59 -6.30 15.49
C GLU A 216 11.53 -5.84 16.53
N GLN A 217 11.48 -6.47 17.71
CA GLN A 217 10.52 -6.12 18.78
C GLN A 217 10.77 -4.72 19.36
N GLY A 218 12.03 -4.29 19.41
CA GLY A 218 12.37 -2.91 19.79
C GLY A 218 11.78 -1.89 18.82
N LEU A 219 11.83 -2.17 17.51
CA LEU A 219 11.19 -1.36 16.47
C LEU A 219 9.67 -1.35 16.64
N VAL A 220 9.04 -2.51 16.82
CA VAL A 220 7.58 -2.62 17.02
C VAL A 220 7.13 -1.76 18.20
N SER A 221 7.93 -1.69 19.26
CA SER A 221 7.62 -0.91 20.47
C SER A 221 7.69 0.61 20.26
N VAL A 222 8.57 1.11 19.38
CA VAL A 222 8.65 2.54 19.05
C VAL A 222 7.78 2.95 17.87
N LEU A 223 7.34 1.99 17.06
CA LEU A 223 6.58 2.24 15.84
C LEU A 223 5.31 3.11 16.04
N PRO A 224 4.49 2.96 17.11
CA PRO A 224 3.33 3.82 17.33
C PRO A 224 3.67 5.31 17.44
N TYR A 225 4.81 5.65 18.01
CA TYR A 225 5.28 7.02 18.18
C TYR A 225 5.68 7.66 16.83
N ILE A 226 6.31 6.88 15.97
CA ILE A 226 6.75 7.30 14.64
C ILE A 226 5.58 7.33 13.65
N MET A 227 4.71 6.32 13.67
CA MET A 227 3.57 6.20 12.77
C MET A 227 2.52 7.28 13.00
N SER A 228 2.39 7.83 14.21
CA SER A 228 1.50 8.96 14.47
C SER A 228 1.85 10.16 13.60
N TYR A 229 3.11 10.36 13.28
CA TYR A 229 3.60 11.40 12.37
C TYR A 229 3.44 10.99 10.89
N LEU A 230 3.89 9.77 10.52
CA LEU A 230 3.89 9.31 9.13
C LEU A 230 2.49 9.08 8.53
N SER A 231 1.47 8.89 9.37
CA SER A 231 0.09 8.62 8.95
C SER A 231 -0.84 9.84 9.01
N THR A 232 -0.34 11.02 9.39
CA THR A 232 -1.14 12.25 9.40
C THR A 232 -1.17 12.84 7.99
N PRO A 233 -2.33 12.90 7.31
CA PRO A 233 -2.44 13.60 6.03
C PRO A 233 -2.21 15.09 6.26
N GLU A 234 -1.36 15.70 5.45
CA GLU A 234 -1.24 17.17 5.34
C GLU A 234 -2.27 17.75 4.41
#